data_a292cfe3e79b7b54bc4abc67d4a2e50d
#
_entry.id   a292cfe3e79b7b54bc4abc67d4a2e50d
#
_cell.length_a   1.000
_cell.length_b   1.000
_cell.length_c   1.000
_cell.angle_alpha   90.00
_cell.angle_beta   90.00
_cell.angle_gamma   90.00
#
_symmetry.space_group_name_H-M   'P 1'
#
loop_
_entity.id
_entity.type
_entity.pdbx_description
1 polymer ?
#
loop_
_entity_poly.entity_id
_entity_poly.type
_entity_poly.pdbx_seq_one_letter_code
_entity_poly.pdbx_strand_id
1 'polypeptide(L)'
;MENTTGVKHIDTTTGFTPMQFASASNYALSLIPVGKSCRTRLAPDVYQALGKPERVDIAAKEKLILVTSHSDGSGMYQVKKGRLLYNTQLSAAIRELAGIEKNFQGSTHCGTVLQTEISENNAIEVVIQL
;
A
#
# COMPACT_ATOMS: atom_id res chain seq x y z
N MET A 1 23.30 -19.05 -21.10
CA MET A 1 22.84 -18.40 -21.03
C MET A 1 22.49 -18.10 -21.02
N GLU A 2 22.60 -18.13 -21.04
CA GLU A 2 22.29 -17.51 -20.98
C GLU A 2 21.84 -17.26 -21.17
N ASN A 3 21.80 -17.53 -21.82
CA ASN A 3 21.27 -16.95 -21.97
C ASN A 3 20.81 -16.89 -22.29
N THR A 4 20.56 -17.19 -22.63
CA THR A 4 19.98 -16.77 -22.81
C THR A 4 19.34 -16.74 -23.20
N THR A 5 19.20 -17.06 -23.59
CA THR A 5 18.52 -16.64 -23.73
C THR A 5 17.81 -16.79 -23.91
N GLY A 6 17.60 -17.09 -24.09
CA GLY A 6 16.93 -16.82 -23.95
C GLY A 6 16.43 -17.09 -23.87
N VAL A 7 16.34 -17.42 -24.45
CA VAL A 7 15.93 -17.46 -23.94
C VAL A 7 15.87 -18.09 -23.64
N LYS A 8 16.04 -18.63 -23.85
CA LYS A 8 16.22 -19.05 -23.27
C LYS A 8 15.72 -19.18 -22.50
N HIS A 9 15.53 -20.36 -22.63
CA HIS A 9 15.10 -20.00 -21.40
C HIS A 9 15.92 -19.15 -20.76
N ILE A 10 15.40 -18.50 -20.59
CA ILE A 10 16.12 -17.60 -19.88
C ILE A 10 16.14 -18.01 -18.47
N ASP A 11 17.25 -18.18 -17.98
CA ASP A 11 17.30 -18.32 -16.58
C ASP A 11 16.79 -17.08 -16.04
N THR A 12 15.82 -17.28 -15.34
CA THR A 12 14.91 -16.27 -15.00
C THR A 12 15.52 -15.04 -14.44
N THR A 13 16.33 -15.13 -13.44
CA THR A 13 16.76 -13.91 -12.77
C THR A 13 18.22 -13.64 -12.86
N THR A 14 18.99 -14.60 -13.28
CA THR A 14 20.44 -14.45 -13.32
C THR A 14 20.83 -13.44 -14.38
N GLY A 15 21.58 -12.44 -14.00
CA GLY A 15 22.03 -11.40 -14.91
C GLY A 15 21.03 -10.29 -15.18
N PHE A 16 19.84 -10.42 -14.63
CA PHE A 16 18.83 -9.36 -14.78
C PHE A 16 18.91 -8.38 -13.64
N THR A 17 18.75 -7.11 -13.98
CA THR A 17 18.63 -6.06 -12.99
C THR A 17 17.16 -5.75 -12.79
N PRO A 18 16.65 -5.75 -11.57
CA PRO A 18 15.25 -5.40 -11.36
C PRO A 18 14.93 -4.02 -11.89
N MET A 19 13.83 -3.93 -12.59
CA MET A 19 13.36 -2.67 -13.14
C MET A 19 12.37 -2.08 -12.16
N GLN A 20 12.82 -1.12 -11.39
CA GLN A 20 12.01 -0.57 -10.29
C GLN A 20 11.67 0.89 -10.48
N PHE A 21 11.80 1.39 -11.67
CA PHE A 21 11.72 2.84 -11.85
C PHE A 21 10.29 3.35 -11.82
N ALA A 22 9.51 2.91 -12.77
CA ALA A 22 8.21 3.50 -12.99
C ALA A 22 7.13 2.94 -12.08
N SER A 23 7.29 1.69 -11.65
CA SER A 23 6.26 1.03 -10.86
C SER A 23 6.55 1.02 -9.37
N ALA A 24 7.78 1.32 -8.98
CA ALA A 24 8.12 1.30 -7.57
C ALA A 24 7.68 2.60 -6.92
N SER A 25 6.91 2.48 -5.87
CA SER A 25 6.48 3.63 -5.08
C SER A 25 7.48 3.83 -3.95
N ASN A 26 7.85 5.09 -3.71
CA ASN A 26 8.70 5.43 -2.58
C ASN A 26 7.89 5.69 -1.32
N TYR A 27 6.60 5.39 -1.37
CA TYR A 27 5.68 5.66 -0.28
C TYR A 27 4.62 4.57 -0.27
N ALA A 28 3.95 4.44 0.85
CA ALA A 28 2.90 3.41 0.99
C ALA A 28 1.49 3.99 0.88
N LEU A 29 1.30 5.22 1.32
CA LEU A 29 0.00 5.86 1.38
C LEU A 29 0.11 7.29 0.90
N SER A 30 -1.02 7.84 0.42
CA SER A 30 -1.14 9.27 0.17
C SER A 30 -2.32 9.78 0.94
N LEU A 31 -2.20 10.97 1.51
CA LEU A 31 -3.31 11.68 2.10
C LEU A 31 -3.70 12.81 1.18
N ILE A 32 -4.99 12.89 0.86
CA ILE A 32 -5.51 13.84 -0.10
C ILE A 32 -6.49 14.75 0.61
N PRO A 33 -6.20 16.05 0.72
CA PRO A 33 -7.13 16.96 1.39
C PRO A 33 -8.42 17.10 0.60
N VAL A 34 -9.54 17.06 1.31
CA VAL A 34 -10.87 17.24 0.71
C VAL A 34 -11.66 18.12 1.68
N GLY A 35 -11.79 19.39 1.36
CA GLY A 35 -12.43 20.32 2.27
C GLY A 35 -11.67 20.41 3.57
N LYS A 36 -12.35 20.15 4.68
CA LYS A 36 -11.74 20.19 6.01
C LYS A 36 -11.25 18.81 6.47
N SER A 37 -11.34 17.81 5.61
CA SER A 37 -10.92 16.46 5.95
C SER A 37 -9.93 15.96 4.93
N CYS A 38 -9.64 14.67 4.96
CA CYS A 38 -8.76 14.08 3.96
C CYS A 38 -9.18 12.64 3.69
N ARG A 39 -8.70 12.12 2.58
CA ARG A 39 -8.88 10.73 2.17
C ARG A 39 -7.54 10.06 2.12
N THR A 40 -7.55 8.75 2.30
CA THR A 40 -6.34 7.93 2.20
C THR A 40 -6.36 7.20 0.88
N ARG A 41 -5.23 7.20 0.18
CA ARG A 41 -5.06 6.42 -1.05
C ARG A 41 -3.95 5.43 -0.81
N LEU A 42 -4.18 4.18 -1.17
CA LEU A 42 -3.13 3.17 -1.17
C LEU A 42 -2.21 3.40 -2.36
N ALA A 43 -0.90 3.29 -2.14
CA ALA A 43 0.04 3.36 -3.25
C ALA A 43 -0.22 2.20 -4.22
N PRO A 44 0.10 2.37 -5.51
CA PRO A 44 -0.14 1.30 -6.48
C PRO A 44 0.51 -0.02 -6.08
N ASP A 45 1.73 0.02 -5.55
CA ASP A 45 2.44 -1.19 -5.16
C ASP A 45 1.77 -1.88 -3.98
N VAL A 46 1.27 -1.11 -3.02
CA VAL A 46 0.55 -1.65 -1.87
C VAL A 46 -0.76 -2.30 -2.33
N TYR A 47 -1.49 -1.63 -3.20
CA TYR A 47 -2.75 -2.14 -3.71
C TYR A 47 -2.53 -3.44 -4.47
N GLN A 48 -1.49 -3.51 -5.32
CA GLN A 48 -1.16 -4.73 -6.04
C GLN A 48 -0.72 -5.84 -5.10
N ALA A 49 0.12 -5.53 -4.13
CA ALA A 49 0.60 -6.52 -3.16
C ALA A 49 -0.56 -7.14 -2.38
N LEU A 50 -1.59 -6.36 -2.11
CA LEU A 50 -2.79 -6.83 -1.41
C LEU A 50 -3.73 -7.63 -2.31
N GLY A 51 -3.44 -7.74 -3.60
CA GLY A 51 -4.29 -8.49 -4.53
C GLY A 51 -5.44 -7.67 -5.08
N LYS A 52 -5.31 -6.37 -5.12
CA LYS A 52 -6.34 -5.44 -5.61
C LYS A 52 -7.68 -5.68 -4.93
N PRO A 53 -7.73 -5.59 -3.60
CA PRO A 53 -8.91 -5.94 -2.84
C PRO A 53 -10.01 -4.90 -2.95
N GLU A 54 -11.24 -5.34 -2.74
CA GLU A 54 -12.37 -4.42 -2.62
C GLU A 54 -12.53 -3.90 -1.20
N ARG A 55 -12.02 -4.63 -0.22
CA ARG A 55 -12.09 -4.24 1.18
C ARG A 55 -10.81 -4.63 1.90
N VAL A 56 -10.45 -3.87 2.90
CA VAL A 56 -9.27 -4.15 3.73
C VAL A 56 -9.59 -3.88 5.19
N ASP A 57 -8.80 -4.49 6.06
CA ASP A 57 -8.75 -4.10 7.47
C ASP A 57 -7.48 -3.32 7.70
N ILE A 58 -7.53 -2.37 8.62
CA ILE A 58 -6.39 -1.55 8.98
C ILE A 58 -6.28 -1.49 10.48
N ALA A 59 -5.10 -1.80 10.99
CA ALA A 59 -4.79 -1.72 12.39
C ALA A 59 -3.51 -0.90 12.58
N ALA A 60 -3.36 -0.32 13.74
CA ALA A 60 -2.21 0.52 14.03
C ALA A 60 -1.60 0.13 15.37
N LYS A 61 -0.28 0.20 15.45
CA LYS A 61 0.45 0.05 16.69
C LYS A 61 1.61 1.04 16.64
N GLU A 62 1.55 2.06 17.49
CA GLU A 62 2.52 3.15 17.45
C GLU A 62 2.50 3.77 16.05
N LYS A 63 3.62 3.82 15.35
CA LYS A 63 3.67 4.37 13.99
C LYS A 63 3.67 3.29 12.92
N LEU A 64 3.27 2.08 13.28
CA LEU A 64 3.12 0.99 12.32
C LEU A 64 1.67 0.84 11.93
N ILE A 65 1.43 0.68 10.66
CA ILE A 65 0.10 0.43 10.10
C ILE A 65 0.13 -0.95 9.47
N LEU A 66 -0.85 -1.77 9.83
CA LEU A 66 -1.03 -3.09 9.22
C LEU A 66 -2.26 -3.05 8.35
N VAL A 67 -2.10 -3.29 7.06
CA VAL A 67 -3.21 -3.39 6.12
C VAL A 67 -3.37 -4.84 5.74
N THR A 68 -4.58 -5.37 5.93
CA THR A 68 -4.87 -6.78 5.69
C THR A 68 -5.95 -6.94 4.63
N SER A 69 -5.68 -7.80 3.65
CA SER A 69 -6.64 -8.19 2.63
C SER A 69 -7.00 -9.64 2.86
N HIS A 70 -8.28 -9.93 3.13
CA HIS A 70 -8.74 -11.28 3.42
C HIS A 70 -9.14 -11.99 2.14
N SER A 71 -8.86 -13.30 2.08
CA SER A 71 -9.14 -14.09 0.87
C SER A 71 -10.63 -14.17 0.56
N ASP A 72 -11.48 -13.99 1.54
CA ASP A 72 -12.93 -14.02 1.34
C ASP A 72 -13.50 -12.66 0.94
N GLY A 73 -12.65 -11.65 0.77
CA GLY A 73 -13.09 -10.32 0.38
C GLY A 73 -13.65 -9.47 1.49
N SER A 74 -13.59 -9.93 2.73
CA SER A 74 -14.11 -9.16 3.86
C SER A 74 -13.14 -8.06 4.26
N GLY A 75 -13.61 -7.12 5.06
CA GLY A 75 -12.82 -6.02 5.58
C GLY A 75 -13.71 -4.86 5.99
N MET A 76 -13.23 -4.08 6.95
CA MET A 76 -13.98 -2.96 7.47
C MET A 76 -14.05 -1.80 6.49
N TYR A 77 -12.96 -1.55 5.76
CA TYR A 77 -12.85 -0.37 4.91
C TYR A 77 -12.97 -0.76 3.45
N GLN A 78 -13.89 -0.12 2.74
CA GLN A 78 -14.07 -0.35 1.31
C GLN A 78 -13.02 0.45 0.54
N VAL A 79 -12.40 -0.21 -0.45
CA VAL A 79 -11.45 0.45 -1.35
C VAL A 79 -12.23 0.89 -2.57
N LYS A 80 -12.35 2.21 -2.73
CA LYS A 80 -13.09 2.80 -3.83
C LYS A 80 -12.22 2.96 -5.06
N LYS A 81 -12.84 3.31 -6.17
CA LYS A 81 -12.13 3.57 -7.43
C LYS A 81 -10.99 4.54 -7.20
N GLY A 82 -9.82 4.24 -7.76
CA GLY A 82 -8.64 5.03 -7.54
C GLY A 82 -7.90 4.66 -6.27
N ARG A 83 -8.17 3.52 -5.69
CA ARG A 83 -7.51 3.00 -4.49
C ARG A 83 -7.78 3.85 -3.25
N LEU A 84 -8.95 4.47 -3.18
CA LEU A 84 -9.28 5.45 -2.15
C LEU A 84 -10.08 4.83 -1.01
N LEU A 85 -9.77 5.27 0.19
CA LEU A 85 -10.51 4.94 1.40
C LEU A 85 -11.18 6.24 1.88
N TYR A 86 -12.51 6.22 1.94
CA TYR A 86 -13.30 7.43 2.20
C TYR A 86 -13.68 7.60 3.67
N ASN A 87 -12.91 7.03 4.57
CA ASN A 87 -13.20 7.13 6.00
C ASN A 87 -12.41 8.29 6.59
N THR A 88 -13.12 9.33 7.03
CA THR A 88 -12.47 10.53 7.55
C THR A 88 -11.76 10.30 8.88
N GLN A 89 -12.32 9.45 9.73
CA GLN A 89 -11.69 9.14 11.02
C GLN A 89 -10.38 8.37 10.81
N LEU A 90 -10.41 7.39 9.92
CA LEU A 90 -9.21 6.64 9.59
C LEU A 90 -8.13 7.56 9.02
N SER A 91 -8.52 8.41 8.06
CA SER A 91 -7.57 9.30 7.42
C SER A 91 -6.99 10.31 8.40
N ALA A 92 -7.80 10.82 9.33
CA ALA A 92 -7.32 11.74 10.34
C ALA A 92 -6.32 11.03 11.28
N ALA A 93 -6.59 9.78 11.63
CA ALA A 93 -5.69 9.03 12.49
C ALA A 93 -4.34 8.79 11.80
N ILE A 94 -4.37 8.43 10.52
CA ILE A 94 -3.14 8.22 9.76
C ILE A 94 -2.38 9.54 9.64
N ARG A 95 -3.08 10.63 9.38
CA ARG A 95 -2.46 11.94 9.28
C ARG A 95 -1.73 12.31 10.56
N GLU A 96 -2.37 12.08 11.71
CA GLU A 96 -1.74 12.38 12.99
C GLU A 96 -0.52 11.52 13.25
N LEU A 97 -0.62 10.22 12.96
CA LEU A 97 0.51 9.31 13.13
C LEU A 97 1.68 9.70 12.23
N ALA A 98 1.39 10.19 11.04
CA ALA A 98 2.42 10.60 10.10
C ALA A 98 3.00 11.98 10.43
N GLY A 99 2.44 12.70 11.38
CA GLY A 99 2.92 14.02 11.76
C GLY A 99 2.59 15.11 10.76
N ILE A 100 1.55 14.92 9.96
CA ILE A 100 1.15 15.89 8.94
C ILE A 100 0.15 16.86 9.55
N GLU A 101 0.35 18.15 9.28
CA GLU A 101 -0.49 19.20 9.84
C GLU A 101 -1.94 19.07 9.36
N LYS A 102 -2.87 19.47 10.22
CA LYS A 102 -4.29 19.34 9.95
C LYS A 102 -4.72 20.10 8.71
N ASN A 103 -4.09 21.23 8.45
CA ASN A 103 -4.45 22.08 7.32
C ASN A 103 -3.47 21.96 6.16
N PHE A 104 -2.87 20.76 6.01
CA PHE A 104 -1.95 20.52 4.91
C PHE A 104 -2.65 20.72 3.56
N GLN A 105 -1.87 21.08 2.55
CA GLN A 105 -2.38 21.33 1.21
C GLN A 105 -1.68 20.43 0.21
N GLY A 106 -2.46 20.00 -0.78
CA GLY A 106 -1.94 19.09 -1.80
C GLY A 106 -1.80 17.67 -1.27
N SER A 107 -1.76 16.73 -2.19
CA SER A 107 -1.58 15.32 -1.81
C SER A 107 -0.22 15.11 -1.19
N THR A 108 -0.19 14.43 -0.05
CA THR A 108 1.04 14.18 0.69
C THR A 108 1.27 12.69 0.79
N HIS A 109 2.43 12.25 0.33
CA HIS A 109 2.83 10.85 0.40
C HIS A 109 3.44 10.55 1.76
N CYS A 110 3.16 9.36 2.29
CA CYS A 110 3.70 8.97 3.58
C CYS A 110 3.83 7.47 3.68
N GLY A 111 4.67 7.04 4.62
CA GLY A 111 4.83 5.64 4.96
C GLY A 111 5.76 4.88 4.04
N THR A 112 6.41 3.89 4.62
CA THR A 112 7.31 2.99 3.90
C THR A 112 6.86 1.57 4.17
N VAL A 113 6.77 0.74 3.14
CA VAL A 113 6.43 -0.66 3.31
C VAL A 113 7.62 -1.38 3.91
N LEU A 114 7.42 -2.00 5.07
CA LEU A 114 8.46 -2.77 5.74
C LEU A 114 8.44 -4.22 5.31
N GLN A 115 7.25 -4.81 5.17
CA GLN A 115 7.15 -6.20 4.75
C GLN A 115 5.76 -6.49 4.22
N THR A 116 5.68 -7.56 3.42
CA THR A 116 4.43 -8.10 2.91
C THR A 116 4.47 -9.60 3.18
N GLU A 117 3.41 -10.12 3.81
CA GLU A 117 3.34 -11.54 4.17
C GLU A 117 1.97 -12.11 3.85
N ILE A 118 1.94 -13.41 3.66
CA ILE A 118 0.68 -14.14 3.55
C ILE A 118 0.50 -14.92 4.85
N SER A 119 -0.62 -14.67 5.54
CA SER A 119 -0.89 -15.31 6.81
C SER A 119 -1.38 -16.74 6.61
N GLU A 120 -1.53 -17.47 7.73
CA GLU A 120 -2.03 -18.84 7.70
C GLU A 120 -3.42 -18.94 7.09
N ASN A 121 -4.21 -17.88 7.17
CA ASN A 121 -5.56 -17.83 6.61
C ASN A 121 -5.59 -17.36 5.17
N ASN A 122 -4.44 -17.29 4.53
CA ASN A 122 -4.29 -16.74 3.18
C ASN A 122 -4.66 -15.27 3.08
N ALA A 123 -4.65 -14.57 4.22
CA ALA A 123 -4.78 -13.11 4.20
C ALA A 123 -3.44 -12.50 3.86
N ILE A 124 -3.45 -11.43 3.08
CA ILE A 124 -2.23 -10.72 2.72
C ILE A 124 -2.08 -9.54 3.66
N GLU A 125 -0.91 -9.43 4.28
CA GLU A 125 -0.63 -8.41 5.28
C GLU A 125 0.52 -7.54 4.82
N VAL A 126 0.31 -6.23 4.81
CA VAL A 126 1.35 -5.26 4.47
C VAL A 126 1.59 -4.39 5.69
N VAL A 127 2.83 -4.34 6.15
CA VAL A 127 3.22 -3.52 7.30
C VAL A 127 3.89 -2.25 6.79
N ILE A 128 3.38 -1.12 7.25
CA ILE A 128 3.82 0.20 6.80
C ILE A 128 4.34 0.97 8.00
N GLN A 129 5.51 1.57 7.85
CA GLN A 129 6.09 2.47 8.87
C GLN A 129 5.77 3.91 8.48
N LEU A 130 5.10 4.63 9.33
CA LEU A 130 4.82 6.06 9.13
C LEU A 130 5.94 6.96 9.65
#